data_ab1fac04294233e41986c93883d79eee
#
_entry.id   ab1fac04294233e41986c93883d79eee
#
_cell.length_a   1.000
_cell.length_b   1.000
_cell.length_c   1.000
_cell.angle_alpha   90.00
_cell.angle_beta   90.00
_cell.angle_gamma   90.00
#
_symmetry.space_group_name_H-M   'P 1'
#
loop_
_entity.id
_entity.type
_entity.pdbx_description
1 polymer ?
#
loop_
_entity_poly.entity_id
_entity_poly.type
_entity_poly.pdbx_seq_one_letter_code
_entity_poly.pdbx_strand_id
1 'polypeptide(L)'
;MLAALHGLDVRTDLSENEAVKGAEFERRVRKLAQSRKVPCHFVADKGKGSHGRLYFGEEFTTLKDRKKEIGRDLLGKMCRDLNIDLHDL
;
A
#
# COMPACT_ATOMS: atom_id res chain seq x y z
N MET A 1 23.30 15.42 -6.69
CA MET A 1 22.91 15.25 -6.86
C MET A 1 22.28 14.98 -6.92
N LEU A 2 21.94 14.84 -6.83
CA LEU A 2 21.23 14.55 -6.97
C LEU A 2 20.44 14.31 -7.20
N ALA A 3 20.33 14.33 -7.19
CA ALA A 3 19.61 14.04 -7.43
C ALA A 3 18.86 13.76 -7.55
N ALA A 4 18.85 13.82 -7.69
CA ALA A 4 18.24 13.48 -7.91
C ALA A 4 17.58 13.14 -7.76
N LEU A 5 17.68 13.12 -7.58
CA LEU A 5 17.16 12.71 -7.56
C LEU A 5 16.41 12.73 -7.63
N HIS A 6 16.39 13.04 -7.63
CA HIS A 6 15.70 13.06 -7.73
C HIS A 6 14.78 12.95 -8.15
N GLY A 7 14.79 13.61 -8.32
CA GLY A 7 13.57 13.73 -9.07
C GLY A 7 12.84 12.46 -9.19
N LEU A 8 13.46 11.42 -9.24
CA LEU A 8 12.78 10.22 -9.34
C LEU A 8 11.96 9.91 -8.20
N ASP A 9 12.16 10.49 -7.09
CA ASP A 9 11.35 10.25 -5.96
C ASP A 9 9.95 10.60 -6.15
N VAL A 10 9.69 11.51 -7.00
CA VAL A 10 8.35 11.96 -7.23
C VAL A 10 7.48 10.85 -7.69
N ARG A 11 8.05 9.91 -8.38
CA ARG A 11 7.22 8.89 -8.93
C ARG A 11 6.76 7.89 -7.95
N THR A 12 7.29 7.92 -6.76
CA THR A 12 6.80 7.00 -5.76
C THR A 12 5.63 7.56 -5.01
N ASP A 13 5.27 8.80 -5.27
CA ASP A 13 4.15 9.42 -4.59
C ASP A 13 2.85 9.03 -5.28
N LEU A 14 1.91 8.49 -4.53
CA LEU A 14 0.65 8.05 -5.05
C LEU A 14 -0.45 9.07 -4.88
N SER A 15 -0.10 10.31 -4.66
CA SER A 15 -1.08 11.33 -4.31
C SER A 15 -1.91 11.80 -5.48
N GLU A 16 -1.51 11.54 -6.69
CA GLU A 16 -2.23 12.08 -7.83
C GLU A 16 -3.26 11.08 -8.33
N ASN A 17 -3.47 10.99 -9.58
CA ASN A 17 -4.53 10.18 -10.15
C ASN A 17 -4.13 8.76 -10.39
N GLU A 18 -3.08 8.32 -9.80
CA GLU A 18 -2.57 7.00 -10.09
C GLU A 18 -3.41 5.91 -9.50
N ALA A 19 -3.58 4.85 -10.25
CA ALA A 19 -4.11 3.62 -9.73
C ALA A 19 -2.94 2.67 -9.56
N VAL A 20 -3.01 1.82 -8.56
CA VAL A 20 -1.92 0.95 -8.19
C VAL A 20 -2.46 -0.46 -8.08
N LYS A 21 -1.74 -1.43 -8.58
CA LYS A 21 -2.17 -2.81 -8.41
C LYS A 21 -2.03 -3.22 -6.95
N GLY A 22 -2.88 -4.16 -6.53
CA GLY A 22 -2.86 -4.61 -5.16
C GLY A 22 -1.49 -5.09 -4.71
N ALA A 23 -0.78 -5.81 -5.58
CA ALA A 23 0.55 -6.30 -5.23
C ALA A 23 1.52 -5.15 -5.00
N GLU A 24 1.39 -4.10 -5.80
CA GLU A 24 2.26 -2.94 -5.64
C GLU A 24 1.91 -2.18 -4.35
N PHE A 25 0.63 -2.07 -4.04
CA PHE A 25 0.20 -1.45 -2.79
C PHE A 25 0.79 -2.22 -1.61
N GLU A 26 0.69 -3.54 -1.63
CA GLU A 26 1.24 -4.38 -0.57
C GLU A 26 2.75 -4.16 -0.44
N ARG A 27 3.46 -4.11 -1.55
CA ARG A 27 4.90 -3.92 -1.53
C ARG A 27 5.27 -2.59 -0.89
N ARG A 28 4.55 -1.54 -1.24
CA ARG A 28 4.84 -0.21 -0.69
C ARG A 28 4.53 -0.13 0.80
N VAL A 29 3.44 -0.76 1.21
CA VAL A 29 3.08 -0.79 2.63
C VAL A 29 4.12 -1.56 3.42
N ARG A 30 4.61 -2.69 2.89
CA ARG A 30 5.66 -3.44 3.57
C ARG A 30 6.94 -2.63 3.71
N LYS A 31 7.27 -1.87 2.68
CA LYS A 31 8.45 -1.04 2.71
C LYS A 31 8.33 0.07 3.74
N LEU A 32 7.16 0.68 3.81
CA LEU A 32 6.90 1.70 4.81
C LEU A 32 6.98 1.11 6.22
N ALA A 33 6.43 -0.09 6.39
CA ALA A 33 6.47 -0.77 7.68
C ALA A 33 7.90 -1.02 8.12
N GLN A 34 8.75 -1.44 7.20
CA GLN A 34 10.16 -1.63 7.53
C GLN A 34 10.80 -0.34 7.97
N SER A 35 10.50 0.74 7.28
CA SER A 35 11.06 2.02 7.61
C SER A 35 10.62 2.50 8.97
N ARG A 36 9.41 2.15 9.39
CA ARG A 36 8.86 2.55 10.68
C ARG A 36 9.01 1.48 11.74
N LYS A 37 9.63 0.35 11.38
CA LYS A 37 9.82 -0.77 12.29
C LYS A 37 8.52 -1.29 12.84
N VAL A 38 7.54 -1.42 11.95
CA VAL A 38 6.20 -1.90 12.29
C VAL A 38 6.01 -3.25 11.62
N PRO A 39 5.44 -4.23 12.31
CA PRO A 39 5.18 -5.52 11.66
C PRO A 39 4.14 -5.36 10.56
N CYS A 40 4.35 -6.08 9.47
CA CYS A 40 3.43 -6.04 8.35
C CYS A 40 3.35 -7.43 7.75
N HIS A 41 2.14 -7.92 7.56
CA HIS A 41 1.96 -9.24 6.98
C HIS A 41 0.60 -9.33 6.31
N PHE A 42 0.47 -10.28 5.41
CA PHE A 42 -0.76 -10.52 4.68
C PHE A 42 -1.33 -11.87 5.10
N VAL A 43 -2.60 -11.89 5.45
CA VAL A 43 -3.27 -13.12 5.83
C VAL A 43 -4.35 -13.40 4.80
N ALA A 44 -4.17 -14.47 4.04
CA ALA A 44 -5.14 -14.83 3.01
C ALA A 44 -6.44 -15.29 3.64
N ASP A 45 -7.54 -14.93 2.96
CA ASP A 45 -8.87 -15.30 3.41
C ASP A 45 -9.22 -16.64 2.75
N LYS A 46 -9.42 -17.64 3.54
CA LYS A 46 -9.68 -18.97 3.01
C LYS A 46 -10.94 -18.97 2.17
N GLY A 47 -10.82 -19.60 1.01
CA GLY A 47 -11.97 -19.75 0.14
C GLY A 47 -12.30 -18.52 -0.69
N LYS A 48 -11.49 -17.48 -0.58
CA LYS A 48 -11.75 -16.26 -1.32
C LYS A 48 -10.66 -15.90 -2.32
N GLY A 49 -9.88 -16.85 -2.71
CA GLY A 49 -8.84 -16.63 -3.72
C GLY A 49 -7.80 -15.66 -3.23
N SER A 50 -7.66 -14.54 -3.91
CA SER A 50 -6.63 -13.58 -3.55
C SER A 50 -7.06 -12.57 -2.50
N HIS A 51 -8.29 -12.70 -1.99
CA HIS A 51 -8.73 -11.81 -0.92
C HIS A 51 -7.99 -12.11 0.38
N GLY A 52 -7.78 -11.07 1.17
CA GLY A 52 -7.16 -11.26 2.46
C GLY A 52 -7.03 -9.94 3.18
N ARG A 53 -6.35 -9.97 4.30
CA ARG A 53 -6.11 -8.78 5.11
C ARG A 53 -4.64 -8.46 5.13
N LEU A 54 -4.35 -7.21 4.87
CA LEU A 54 -2.99 -6.71 4.96
C LEU A 54 -2.87 -5.96 6.28
N TYR A 55 -2.03 -6.44 7.16
CA TYR A 55 -1.83 -5.86 8.49
C TYR A 55 -0.64 -4.92 8.50
N PHE A 56 -0.82 -3.80 9.16
CA PHE A 56 0.24 -2.83 9.37
C PHE A 56 0.21 -2.51 10.86
N GLY A 57 1.03 -3.20 11.63
CA GLY A 57 0.93 -3.12 13.08
C GLY A 57 -0.37 -3.74 13.55
N GLU A 58 -1.15 -2.97 14.27
CA GLU A 58 -2.45 -3.42 14.75
C GLU A 58 -3.57 -3.08 13.80
N GLU A 59 -3.29 -2.32 12.76
CA GLU A 59 -4.31 -1.92 11.82
C GLU A 59 -4.33 -2.88 10.64
N PHE A 60 -5.45 -2.94 9.94
CA PHE A 60 -5.50 -3.77 8.75
C PHE A 60 -6.48 -3.20 7.75
N THR A 61 -6.29 -3.60 6.49
CA THR A 61 -7.25 -3.28 5.45
C THR A 61 -7.48 -4.53 4.63
N THR A 62 -8.63 -4.62 3.97
CA THR A 62 -8.91 -5.76 3.11
C THR A 62 -8.28 -5.51 1.75
N LEU A 63 -7.49 -6.48 1.29
CA LEU A 63 -6.87 -6.42 -0.02
C LEU A 63 -7.58 -7.45 -0.88
N LYS A 64 -8.36 -6.99 -1.85
CA LYS A 64 -9.25 -7.87 -2.56
C LYS A 64 -8.57 -8.68 -3.65
N ASP A 65 -7.73 -8.06 -4.44
CA ASP A 65 -7.11 -8.77 -5.54
C ASP A 65 -5.78 -8.12 -5.85
N ARG A 66 -4.72 -8.87 -5.70
CA ARG A 66 -3.39 -8.33 -5.92
C ARG A 66 -3.14 -7.99 -7.38
N LYS A 67 -3.86 -8.61 -8.28
CA LYS A 67 -3.65 -8.39 -9.70
C LYS A 67 -4.43 -7.22 -10.24
N LYS A 68 -5.44 -6.77 -9.53
CA LYS A 68 -6.29 -5.69 -10.01
C LYS A 68 -5.81 -4.36 -9.52
N GLU A 69 -6.12 -3.33 -10.28
CA GLU A 69 -5.79 -1.98 -9.89
C GLU A 69 -6.73 -1.50 -8.81
N ILE A 70 -6.19 -0.73 -7.90
CA ILE A 70 -6.95 -0.12 -6.83
C ILE A 70 -7.12 1.34 -7.21
N GLY A 71 -8.36 1.77 -7.34
CA GLY A 71 -8.63 3.14 -7.69
C GLY A 71 -8.26 4.09 -6.57
N ARG A 72 -8.16 5.36 -6.91
CA ARG A 72 -7.68 6.35 -5.97
C ARG A 72 -8.52 6.45 -4.70
N ASP A 73 -9.85 6.40 -4.85
CA ASP A 73 -10.71 6.51 -3.68
C ASP A 73 -10.53 5.33 -2.74
N LEU A 74 -10.41 4.15 -3.29
CA LEU A 74 -10.21 2.97 -2.50
C LEU A 74 -8.82 2.97 -1.87
N LEU A 75 -7.83 3.46 -2.59
CA LEU A 75 -6.49 3.60 -2.02
C LEU A 75 -6.52 4.50 -0.80
N GLY A 76 -7.24 5.61 -0.88
CA GLY A 76 -7.35 6.52 0.25
C GLY A 76 -8.01 5.85 1.44
N LYS A 77 -9.06 5.07 1.18
CA LYS A 77 -9.73 4.37 2.25
C LYS A 77 -8.83 3.33 2.88
N MET A 78 -8.10 2.59 2.07
CA MET A 78 -7.20 1.56 2.59
C MET A 78 -6.08 2.17 3.42
N CYS A 79 -5.57 3.31 3.00
CA CYS A 79 -4.55 3.99 3.79
C CYS A 79 -5.12 4.46 5.12
N ARG A 80 -6.35 4.96 5.12
CA ARG A 80 -6.98 5.35 6.38
C ARG A 80 -7.19 4.15 7.29
N ASP A 81 -7.54 3.00 6.72
CA ASP A 81 -7.70 1.78 7.51
C ASP A 81 -6.39 1.41 8.19
N LEU A 82 -5.28 1.67 7.54
CA LEU A 82 -3.97 1.37 8.09
C LEU A 82 -3.39 2.52 8.91
N ASN A 83 -4.11 3.61 8.98
CA ASN A 83 -3.69 4.79 9.71
C ASN A 83 -2.38 5.35 9.15
N ILE A 84 -2.29 5.36 7.84
CA ILE A 84 -1.13 5.94 7.14
C ILE A 84 -1.64 6.92 6.11
N ASP A 85 -0.74 7.75 5.61
CA ASP A 85 -1.07 8.74 4.61
C ASP A 85 -0.70 8.19 3.24
N LEU A 86 -1.55 8.42 2.26
CA LEU A 86 -1.27 8.00 0.90
C LEU A 86 0.07 8.57 0.43
N HIS A 87 0.42 9.75 0.86
CA HIS A 87 1.69 10.36 0.50
C HIS A 87 2.90 9.63 1.10
N ASP A 88 2.69 8.79 2.08
CA ASP A 88 3.77 8.04 2.68
C ASP A 88 4.16 6.84 1.83
N LEU A 89 3.35 6.49 0.88
CA LEU A 89 3.63 5.39 -0.01
C LEU A 89 4.36 5.89 -1.27
#